data_2832064be93a8c9b88857f1eeb4894bd
#
_entry.id   2832064be93a8c9b88857f1eeb4894bd
#
_cell.length_a   1.000
_cell.length_b   1.000
_cell.length_c   1.000
_cell.angle_alpha   90.00
_cell.angle_beta   90.00
_cell.angle_gamma   90.00
#
_symmetry.space_group_name_H-M   'P 1'
#
loop_
_entity.id
_entity.type
_entity.pdbx_description
1 polymer ?
#
loop_
_entity_poly.entity_id
_entity_poly.type
_entity_poly.pdbx_seq_one_letter_code
_entity_poly.pdbx_strand_id
1 'polypeptide(L)'
;IIKCAFSKSDLGSRVITTTRINSVSKACCLFSSDIIHEMKSLDNDESKRLFYKRIFPQGSECSTELEEVSRIFLKKCGGVPLAIITIASLLVNNQRIKQKEEWMHVHSSMGRGVTEGGIVKDMKRILSLSYYDLPSHLKPCLLYLSIFPEDFEINRDLLIWRWLAEGFIQCDKEETRLFEIGESYFNELMNRSLIQPAEINEESTVVTCRIHDMVLDLICSLSSEENFISILDNAQWHAPNLQTKFRRLSLHNIKAEVQNHQFDSTRVAKVRTFAVFSPVTCDWLPSLSSFHFLRVLDLG
;
A
#
# COMPACT_ATOMS: atom_id res chain seq x y z
N ILE A 1 -21.02 -19.07 8.04
CA ILE A 1 -21.83 -18.67 6.88
C ILE A 1 -21.17 -19.15 5.58
N ILE A 2 -19.88 -18.94 5.34
CA ILE A 2 -19.18 -19.38 4.10
C ILE A 2 -19.25 -20.90 3.90
N LYS A 3 -19.16 -21.69 4.98
CA LYS A 3 -19.22 -23.15 4.94
C LYS A 3 -20.50 -23.72 4.32
N CYS A 4 -21.62 -23.01 4.44
CA CYS A 4 -22.92 -23.44 3.92
C CYS A 4 -23.13 -23.11 2.44
N ALA A 5 -22.23 -22.27 1.86
CA ALA A 5 -22.34 -21.85 0.47
C ALA A 5 -21.73 -22.84 -0.53
N PHE A 6 -20.90 -23.79 -0.04
CA PHE A 6 -20.26 -24.77 -0.90
C PHE A 6 -21.09 -26.06 -0.94
N SER A 7 -21.65 -26.36 -2.11
CA SER A 7 -22.29 -27.65 -2.34
C SER A 7 -21.23 -28.75 -2.37
N LYS A 8 -21.52 -29.88 -1.73
CA LYS A 8 -20.74 -31.11 -1.88
C LYS A 8 -21.01 -31.68 -3.29
N SER A 9 -20.20 -31.28 -4.26
CA SER A 9 -20.28 -31.80 -5.61
C SER A 9 -18.96 -32.49 -5.94
N ASP A 10 -19.04 -33.68 -6.54
CA ASP A 10 -17.88 -34.45 -7.02
C ASP A 10 -17.27 -33.88 -8.33
N LEU A 11 -17.59 -32.61 -8.66
CA LEU A 11 -17.19 -31.95 -9.90
C LEU A 11 -15.75 -31.40 -9.89
N GLY A 12 -14.95 -31.78 -8.89
CA GLY A 12 -13.53 -31.41 -8.83
C GLY A 12 -13.24 -29.93 -8.47
N SER A 13 -14.26 -29.18 -8.05
CA SER A 13 -14.08 -27.81 -7.58
C SER A 13 -13.20 -27.76 -6.33
N ARG A 14 -12.30 -26.78 -6.26
CA ARG A 14 -11.40 -26.57 -5.11
C ARG A 14 -11.58 -25.17 -4.57
N VAL A 15 -11.50 -25.06 -3.24
CA VAL A 15 -11.54 -23.76 -2.53
C VAL A 15 -10.18 -23.55 -1.89
N ILE A 16 -9.57 -22.40 -2.16
CA ILE A 16 -8.31 -21.99 -1.54
C ILE A 16 -8.63 -20.81 -0.64
N THR A 17 -8.30 -20.92 0.65
CA THR A 17 -8.43 -19.84 1.62
C THR A 17 -7.05 -19.38 2.02
N THR A 18 -6.78 -18.08 1.93
CA THR A 18 -5.54 -17.48 2.42
C THR A 18 -5.81 -16.74 3.72
N THR A 19 -4.91 -16.88 4.69
CA THR A 19 -5.03 -16.19 5.98
C THR A 19 -3.65 -16.07 6.64
N ARG A 20 -3.46 -15.00 7.42
CA ARG A 20 -2.28 -14.81 8.28
C ARG A 20 -2.47 -15.42 9.69
N ILE A 21 -3.69 -15.88 10.00
CA ILE A 21 -4.07 -16.32 11.35
C ILE A 21 -4.18 -17.85 11.36
N ASN A 22 -3.32 -18.51 12.13
CA ASN A 22 -3.24 -19.96 12.19
C ASN A 22 -4.54 -20.63 12.73
N SER A 23 -5.24 -19.99 13.67
CA SER A 23 -6.54 -20.48 14.14
C SER A 23 -7.62 -20.43 13.05
N VAL A 24 -7.57 -19.44 12.16
CA VAL A 24 -8.49 -19.33 11.01
C VAL A 24 -8.18 -20.41 9.98
N SER A 25 -6.90 -20.65 9.66
CA SER A 25 -6.53 -21.72 8.70
C SER A 25 -7.01 -23.09 9.18
N LYS A 26 -6.80 -23.39 10.46
CA LYS A 26 -7.32 -24.63 11.08
C LYS A 26 -8.85 -24.72 11.05
N ALA A 27 -9.53 -23.60 11.29
CA ALA A 27 -11.00 -23.55 11.26
C ALA A 27 -11.57 -23.66 9.83
N CYS A 28 -10.79 -23.36 8.79
CA CYS A 28 -11.18 -23.53 7.39
C CYS A 28 -11.05 -24.98 6.93
N CYS A 29 -10.16 -25.78 7.53
CA CYS A 29 -10.04 -27.21 7.24
C CYS A 29 -11.22 -27.97 7.84
N LEU A 30 -12.06 -28.54 6.97
CA LEU A 30 -13.31 -29.21 7.32
C LEU A 30 -13.24 -30.70 7.17
N PHE A 31 -12.39 -31.16 6.27
CA PHE A 31 -12.27 -32.57 5.88
C PHE A 31 -10.85 -33.07 6.13
N SER A 32 -10.70 -34.37 6.31
CA SER A 32 -9.39 -35.00 6.47
C SER A 32 -8.50 -34.90 5.20
N SER A 33 -9.09 -34.56 4.06
CA SER A 33 -8.40 -34.31 2.80
C SER A 33 -7.92 -32.86 2.64
N ASP A 34 -8.31 -31.96 3.53
CA ASP A 34 -7.94 -30.54 3.44
C ASP A 34 -6.49 -30.36 3.86
N ILE A 35 -5.76 -29.56 3.12
CA ILE A 35 -4.33 -29.35 3.31
C ILE A 35 -4.09 -27.90 3.73
N ILE A 36 -3.36 -27.71 4.83
CA ILE A 36 -2.79 -26.41 5.20
C ILE A 36 -1.41 -26.32 4.58
N HIS A 37 -1.23 -25.39 3.64
CA HIS A 37 0.08 -25.08 3.08
C HIS A 37 0.64 -23.86 3.80
N GLU A 38 1.73 -24.04 4.52
CA GLU A 38 2.44 -22.94 5.19
C GLU A 38 3.42 -22.31 4.21
N MET A 39 3.18 -21.04 3.86
CA MET A 39 4.09 -20.27 3.01
C MET A 39 5.39 -20.00 3.76
N LYS A 40 6.50 -20.47 3.21
CA LYS A 40 7.85 -20.25 3.76
C LYS A 40 8.48 -19.05 3.09
N SER A 41 9.42 -18.41 3.80
CA SER A 41 10.33 -17.45 3.18
C SER A 41 11.12 -18.11 2.06
N LEU A 42 11.49 -17.35 1.04
CA LEU A 42 12.36 -17.81 -0.04
C LEU A 42 13.70 -18.27 0.51
N ASP A 43 14.24 -19.32 -0.08
CA ASP A 43 15.62 -19.73 0.22
C ASP A 43 16.66 -18.74 -0.36
N ASN A 44 17.95 -19.00 -0.13
CA ASN A 44 19.01 -18.11 -0.59
C ASN A 44 19.08 -18.02 -2.12
N ASP A 45 18.87 -19.12 -2.83
CA ASP A 45 18.98 -19.16 -4.29
C ASP A 45 17.76 -18.51 -4.95
N GLU A 46 16.56 -18.76 -4.43
CA GLU A 46 15.33 -18.11 -4.86
C GLU A 46 15.38 -16.60 -4.61
N SER A 47 15.87 -16.19 -3.42
CA SER A 47 16.05 -14.80 -3.05
C SER A 47 17.03 -14.09 -3.99
N LYS A 48 18.14 -14.75 -4.31
CA LYS A 48 19.17 -14.27 -5.24
C LYS A 48 18.61 -14.12 -6.65
N ARG A 49 17.88 -15.14 -7.13
CA ARG A 49 17.23 -15.11 -8.45
C ARG A 49 16.22 -13.96 -8.56
N LEU A 50 15.38 -13.77 -7.54
CA LEU A 50 14.39 -12.68 -7.51
C LEU A 50 15.08 -11.32 -7.55
N PHE A 51 16.11 -11.12 -6.73
CA PHE A 51 16.88 -9.89 -6.61
C PHE A 51 17.54 -9.52 -7.94
N TYR A 52 18.30 -10.45 -8.55
CA TYR A 52 19.02 -10.18 -9.78
C TYR A 52 18.10 -10.04 -10.98
N LYS A 53 17.01 -10.78 -11.05
CA LYS A 53 16.01 -10.60 -12.12
C LYS A 53 15.43 -9.18 -12.11
N ARG A 54 15.30 -8.56 -10.93
CA ARG A 54 14.80 -7.19 -10.79
C ARG A 54 15.86 -6.15 -11.16
N ILE A 55 17.12 -6.36 -10.79
CA ILE A 55 18.22 -5.41 -11.03
C ILE A 55 18.75 -5.52 -12.46
N PHE A 56 18.84 -6.74 -12.99
CA PHE A 56 19.41 -7.04 -14.30
C PHE A 56 18.39 -7.76 -15.19
N PRO A 57 17.30 -7.10 -15.63
CA PRO A 57 16.23 -7.76 -16.39
C PRO A 57 16.70 -8.32 -17.73
N GLN A 58 17.79 -7.81 -18.30
CA GLN A 58 18.37 -8.26 -19.57
C GLN A 58 19.46 -9.32 -19.41
N GLY A 59 19.65 -9.89 -18.22
CA GLY A 59 20.62 -10.98 -17.99
C GLY A 59 22.08 -10.55 -17.97
N SER A 60 22.38 -9.27 -17.73
CA SER A 60 23.77 -8.83 -17.53
C SER A 60 24.34 -9.47 -16.26
N GLU A 61 25.61 -9.91 -16.34
CA GLU A 61 26.28 -10.54 -15.20
C GLU A 61 26.58 -9.51 -14.09
N CYS A 62 26.37 -9.95 -12.86
CA CYS A 62 26.73 -9.18 -11.67
C CYS A 62 28.24 -9.27 -11.46
N SER A 63 28.90 -8.14 -11.20
CA SER A 63 30.33 -8.17 -10.81
C SER A 63 30.49 -8.85 -9.45
N THR A 64 31.66 -9.49 -9.23
CA THR A 64 31.98 -10.16 -7.96
C THR A 64 31.88 -9.21 -6.76
N GLU A 65 32.22 -7.94 -6.95
CA GLU A 65 32.13 -6.90 -5.92
C GLU A 65 30.71 -6.59 -5.49
N LEU A 66 29.76 -6.56 -6.44
CA LEU A 66 28.33 -6.36 -6.17
C LEU A 66 27.69 -7.62 -5.57
N GLU A 67 28.23 -8.80 -5.88
CA GLU A 67 27.75 -10.05 -5.30
C GLU A 67 27.96 -10.10 -3.78
N GLU A 68 29.09 -9.62 -3.27
CA GLU A 68 29.33 -9.53 -1.83
C GLU A 68 28.31 -8.63 -1.13
N VAL A 69 28.07 -7.45 -1.70
CA VAL A 69 27.10 -6.50 -1.12
C VAL A 69 25.66 -7.03 -1.22
N SER A 70 25.32 -7.71 -2.32
CA SER A 70 23.99 -8.32 -2.48
C SER A 70 23.69 -9.35 -1.40
N ARG A 71 24.68 -10.17 -0.99
CA ARG A 71 24.51 -11.14 0.11
C ARG A 71 24.13 -10.47 1.42
N ILE A 72 24.66 -9.27 1.69
CA ILE A 72 24.33 -8.51 2.90
C ILE A 72 22.87 -8.04 2.86
N PHE A 73 22.41 -7.53 1.72
CA PHE A 73 21.00 -7.15 1.53
C PHE A 73 20.06 -8.34 1.67
N LEU A 74 20.36 -9.43 0.97
CA LEU A 74 19.51 -10.63 0.99
C LEU A 74 19.37 -11.22 2.38
N LYS A 75 20.48 -11.22 3.17
CA LYS A 75 20.44 -11.63 4.58
C LYS A 75 19.50 -10.75 5.42
N LYS A 76 19.48 -9.43 5.19
CA LYS A 76 18.55 -8.51 5.88
C LYS A 76 17.10 -8.69 5.42
N CYS A 77 16.87 -9.08 4.18
CA CYS A 77 15.52 -9.37 3.67
C CYS A 77 14.90 -10.64 4.26
N GLY A 78 15.70 -11.56 4.81
CA GLY A 78 15.22 -12.79 5.45
C GLY A 78 14.35 -13.67 4.55
N GLY A 79 14.56 -13.64 3.22
CA GLY A 79 13.76 -14.37 2.25
C GLY A 79 12.35 -13.83 2.02
N VAL A 80 12.05 -12.60 2.49
CA VAL A 80 10.74 -11.96 2.27
C VAL A 80 10.70 -11.32 0.87
N PRO A 81 9.83 -11.79 -0.06
CA PRO A 81 9.82 -11.31 -1.44
C PRO A 81 9.66 -9.79 -1.56
N LEU A 82 8.75 -9.19 -0.79
CA LEU A 82 8.52 -7.74 -0.82
C LEU A 82 9.78 -6.96 -0.42
N ALA A 83 10.50 -7.39 0.63
CA ALA A 83 11.75 -6.76 1.04
C ALA A 83 12.81 -6.81 -0.07
N ILE A 84 12.93 -7.97 -0.71
CA ILE A 84 13.88 -8.20 -1.80
C ILE A 84 13.58 -7.28 -2.99
N ILE A 85 12.31 -7.25 -3.42
CA ILE A 85 11.87 -6.41 -4.55
C ILE A 85 12.04 -4.92 -4.23
N THR A 86 11.70 -4.50 -3.01
CA THR A 86 11.82 -3.12 -2.56
C THR A 86 13.27 -2.63 -2.59
N ILE A 87 14.21 -3.40 -2.03
CA ILE A 87 15.63 -3.06 -2.07
C ILE A 87 16.15 -3.07 -3.52
N ALA A 88 15.80 -4.09 -4.30
CA ALA A 88 16.21 -4.15 -5.70
C ALA A 88 15.70 -2.93 -6.48
N SER A 89 14.47 -2.50 -6.26
CA SER A 89 13.88 -1.31 -6.89
C SER A 89 14.60 -0.01 -6.46
N LEU A 90 14.98 0.12 -5.18
CA LEU A 90 15.79 1.25 -4.71
C LEU A 90 17.13 1.34 -5.43
N LEU A 91 17.79 0.19 -5.62
CA LEU A 91 19.09 0.13 -6.29
C LEU A 91 18.99 0.43 -7.78
N VAL A 92 17.90 0.02 -8.46
CA VAL A 92 17.65 0.28 -9.88
C VAL A 92 17.37 1.75 -10.15
N ASN A 93 16.61 2.42 -9.29
CA ASN A 93 16.22 3.82 -9.48
C ASN A 93 17.37 4.81 -9.30
N ASN A 94 18.40 4.44 -8.56
CA ASN A 94 19.65 5.19 -8.53
C ASN A 94 20.40 4.91 -9.83
N GLN A 95 20.51 5.89 -10.73
CA GLN A 95 21.12 5.78 -12.07
C GLN A 95 22.56 5.20 -12.11
N ARG A 96 23.12 4.82 -10.98
CA ARG A 96 24.47 4.28 -10.75
C ARG A 96 24.47 2.81 -10.33
N ILE A 97 23.59 2.01 -10.90
CA ILE A 97 23.33 0.58 -10.59
C ILE A 97 24.63 -0.28 -10.47
N LYS A 98 25.71 0.16 -11.09
CA LYS A 98 26.96 -0.62 -11.20
C LYS A 98 28.05 -0.18 -10.22
N GLN A 99 27.79 0.74 -9.29
CA GLN A 99 28.81 1.26 -8.37
C GLN A 99 28.59 0.68 -6.95
N LYS A 100 29.61 0.00 -6.43
CA LYS A 100 29.63 -0.61 -5.08
C LYS A 100 29.37 0.42 -3.99
N GLU A 101 29.88 1.63 -4.16
CA GLU A 101 29.76 2.74 -3.20
C GLU A 101 28.32 3.13 -2.96
N GLU A 102 27.49 3.19 -4.03
CA GLU A 102 26.07 3.51 -3.92
C GLU A 102 25.30 2.42 -3.18
N TRP A 103 25.60 1.16 -3.47
CA TRP A 103 24.99 0.04 -2.74
C TRP A 103 25.37 0.07 -1.26
N MET A 104 26.63 0.40 -0.94
CA MET A 104 27.07 0.55 0.44
C MET A 104 26.42 1.75 1.13
N HIS A 105 26.15 2.85 0.41
CA HIS A 105 25.38 3.98 0.95
C HIS A 105 23.96 3.57 1.33
N VAL A 106 23.24 2.87 0.45
CA VAL A 106 21.90 2.32 0.75
C VAL A 106 21.99 1.38 1.96
N HIS A 107 22.99 0.48 2.00
CA HIS A 107 23.20 -0.41 3.13
C HIS A 107 23.42 0.36 4.46
N SER A 108 24.22 1.42 4.44
CA SER A 108 24.48 2.24 5.62
C SER A 108 23.22 2.94 6.14
N SER A 109 22.35 3.36 5.22
CA SER A 109 21.05 3.97 5.53
C SER A 109 20.07 2.99 6.20
N MET A 110 20.22 1.68 5.95
CA MET A 110 19.42 0.63 6.62
C MET A 110 19.78 0.43 8.12
N GLY A 111 20.83 1.12 8.62
CA GLY A 111 21.27 1.03 10.01
C GLY A 111 22.10 -0.22 10.32
N ARG A 112 22.95 -0.10 11.35
CA ARG A 112 23.84 -1.19 11.81
C ARG A 112 23.06 -2.18 12.67
N GLY A 113 23.04 -3.44 12.24
CA GLY A 113 22.68 -4.58 13.08
C GLY A 113 21.29 -5.18 12.78
N VAL A 114 21.28 -6.51 12.78
CA VAL A 114 20.07 -7.32 13.01
C VAL A 114 19.71 -7.05 14.47
N THR A 115 18.78 -6.13 14.70
CA THR A 115 18.30 -5.84 16.06
C THR A 115 17.32 -6.93 16.49
N GLU A 116 17.23 -7.19 17.80
CA GLU A 116 16.35 -8.18 18.46
C GLU A 116 14.84 -8.02 18.15
N GLY A 117 14.49 -7.30 17.10
CA GLY A 117 13.11 -6.96 16.72
C GLY A 117 12.49 -7.81 15.61
N GLY A 118 13.23 -8.75 15.03
CA GLY A 118 12.73 -9.69 14.02
C GLY A 118 12.46 -9.07 12.62
N ILE A 119 12.13 -9.95 11.67
CA ILE A 119 11.92 -9.67 10.24
C ILE A 119 10.94 -8.50 9.99
N VAL A 120 9.93 -8.33 10.82
CA VAL A 120 8.92 -7.25 10.66
C VAL A 120 9.51 -5.85 10.86
N LYS A 121 10.45 -5.68 11.81
CA LYS A 121 11.11 -4.38 12.01
C LYS A 121 12.07 -4.05 10.87
N ASP A 122 12.80 -5.04 10.37
CA ASP A 122 13.68 -4.85 9.23
C ASP A 122 12.88 -4.52 7.98
N MET A 123 11.73 -5.16 7.80
CA MET A 123 10.81 -4.87 6.71
C MET A 123 10.29 -3.43 6.76
N LYS A 124 9.81 -2.95 7.92
CA LYS A 124 9.38 -1.55 8.08
C LYS A 124 10.50 -0.56 7.76
N ARG A 125 11.74 -0.87 8.16
CA ARG A 125 12.91 -0.04 7.82
C ARG A 125 13.17 0.01 6.32
N ILE A 126 13.14 -1.13 5.65
CA ILE A 126 13.33 -1.22 4.19
C ILE A 126 12.28 -0.40 3.46
N LEU A 127 11.00 -0.56 3.85
CA LEU A 127 9.90 0.19 3.26
C LEU A 127 10.02 1.70 3.55
N SER A 128 10.44 2.07 4.77
CA SER A 128 10.68 3.48 5.13
C SER A 128 11.77 4.11 4.25
N LEU A 129 12.85 3.39 3.93
CA LEU A 129 13.86 3.88 3.01
C LEU A 129 13.28 4.19 1.63
N SER A 130 12.39 3.32 1.11
CA SER A 130 11.71 3.57 -0.16
C SER A 130 10.85 4.83 -0.13
N TYR A 131 10.20 5.13 1.00
CA TYR A 131 9.46 6.39 1.19
C TYR A 131 10.38 7.60 1.26
N TYR A 132 11.48 7.54 2.02
CA TYR A 132 12.40 8.67 2.16
C TYR A 132 13.14 8.98 0.87
N ASP A 133 13.45 7.96 0.05
CA ASP A 133 14.06 8.10 -1.29
C ASP A 133 13.09 8.65 -2.36
N LEU A 134 11.79 8.69 -2.07
CA LEU A 134 10.83 9.25 -3.01
C LEU A 134 11.08 10.75 -3.24
N PRO A 135 11.01 11.21 -4.49
CA PRO A 135 10.92 12.62 -4.81
C PRO A 135 9.78 13.30 -4.02
N SER A 136 10.00 14.55 -3.63
CA SER A 136 9.08 15.29 -2.76
C SER A 136 7.65 15.38 -3.32
N HIS A 137 7.51 15.47 -4.64
CA HIS A 137 6.22 15.54 -5.32
C HIS A 137 5.42 14.23 -5.29
N LEU A 138 6.10 13.07 -5.15
CA LEU A 138 5.44 11.76 -5.07
C LEU A 138 5.00 11.40 -3.65
N LYS A 139 5.61 11.98 -2.63
CA LYS A 139 5.28 11.68 -1.22
C LYS A 139 3.81 11.92 -0.89
N PRO A 140 3.20 13.08 -1.23
CA PRO A 140 1.77 13.28 -0.98
C PRO A 140 0.89 12.31 -1.80
N CYS A 141 1.28 11.93 -3.02
CA CYS A 141 0.56 10.95 -3.81
C CYS A 141 0.56 9.57 -3.16
N LEU A 142 1.70 9.14 -2.60
CA LEU A 142 1.78 7.87 -1.88
C LEU A 142 1.03 7.92 -0.55
N LEU A 143 1.21 8.99 0.26
CA LEU A 143 0.47 9.15 1.52
C LEU A 143 -1.04 9.19 1.33
N TYR A 144 -1.51 9.72 0.20
CA TYR A 144 -2.94 9.76 -0.12
C TYR A 144 -3.56 8.36 -0.22
N LEU A 145 -2.76 7.36 -0.57
CA LEU A 145 -3.24 5.98 -0.67
C LEU A 145 -3.66 5.39 0.68
N SER A 146 -3.23 5.97 1.80
CA SER A 146 -3.71 5.56 3.14
C SER A 146 -5.21 5.82 3.38
N ILE A 147 -5.88 6.53 2.44
CA ILE A 147 -7.33 6.74 2.50
C ILE A 147 -8.12 5.46 2.24
N PHE A 148 -7.54 4.50 1.51
CA PHE A 148 -8.18 3.25 1.13
C PHE A 148 -8.05 2.19 2.22
N PRO A 149 -9.06 1.31 2.40
CA PRO A 149 -8.93 0.16 3.28
C PRO A 149 -7.97 -0.91 2.71
N GLU A 150 -7.59 -1.88 3.54
CA GLU A 150 -6.84 -3.07 3.11
C GLU A 150 -7.58 -3.79 1.97
N ASP A 151 -6.81 -4.40 1.06
CA ASP A 151 -7.27 -5.20 -0.08
C ASP A 151 -8.16 -4.44 -1.09
N PHE A 152 -8.25 -3.11 -0.99
CA PHE A 152 -9.06 -2.31 -1.90
C PHE A 152 -8.43 -2.23 -3.30
N GLU A 153 -9.24 -2.46 -4.33
CA GLU A 153 -8.84 -2.26 -5.72
C GLU A 153 -9.04 -0.80 -6.13
N ILE A 154 -7.94 -0.13 -6.39
CA ILE A 154 -7.91 1.29 -6.70
C ILE A 154 -7.89 1.47 -8.22
N ASN A 155 -8.91 2.09 -8.79
CA ASN A 155 -8.90 2.45 -10.20
C ASN A 155 -7.83 3.52 -10.46
N ARG A 156 -6.97 3.28 -11.48
CA ARG A 156 -5.85 4.14 -11.85
C ARG A 156 -6.29 5.56 -12.18
N ASP A 157 -7.24 5.68 -13.08
CA ASP A 157 -7.65 6.99 -13.61
C ASP A 157 -8.36 7.82 -12.55
N LEU A 158 -9.23 7.19 -11.76
CA LEU A 158 -9.87 7.85 -10.61
C LEU A 158 -8.83 8.32 -9.57
N LEU A 159 -7.79 7.54 -9.32
CA LEU A 159 -6.72 7.93 -8.41
C LEU A 159 -5.98 9.17 -8.93
N ILE A 160 -5.64 9.21 -10.22
CA ILE A 160 -4.99 10.35 -10.85
C ILE A 160 -5.88 11.59 -10.74
N TRP A 161 -7.17 11.48 -11.03
CA TRP A 161 -8.13 12.58 -10.87
C TRP A 161 -8.21 13.09 -9.43
N ARG A 162 -8.13 12.20 -8.44
CA ARG A 162 -8.08 12.59 -7.01
C ARG A 162 -6.81 13.37 -6.69
N TRP A 163 -5.65 12.94 -7.17
CA TRP A 163 -4.39 13.67 -6.99
C TRP A 163 -4.42 15.06 -7.63
N LEU A 164 -5.05 15.16 -8.82
CA LEU A 164 -5.27 16.44 -9.49
C LEU A 164 -6.19 17.36 -8.67
N ALA A 165 -7.33 16.86 -8.21
CA ALA A 165 -8.28 17.61 -7.39
C ALA A 165 -7.66 18.09 -6.07
N GLU A 166 -6.78 17.28 -5.46
CA GLU A 166 -6.04 17.66 -4.25
C GLU A 166 -4.92 18.67 -4.52
N GLY A 167 -4.49 18.81 -5.79
CA GLY A 167 -3.41 19.71 -6.19
C GLY A 167 -2.02 19.15 -5.94
N PHE A 168 -1.86 17.81 -5.90
CA PHE A 168 -0.55 17.16 -5.77
C PHE A 168 0.23 17.16 -7.07
N ILE A 169 -0.48 17.22 -8.20
CA ILE A 169 0.11 17.31 -9.53
C ILE A 169 0.06 18.76 -9.96
N GLN A 170 1.24 19.33 -10.22
CA GLN A 170 1.39 20.72 -10.64
C GLN A 170 2.16 20.77 -11.96
N CYS A 171 1.76 21.63 -12.84
CA CYS A 171 2.47 21.92 -14.07
C CYS A 171 2.50 23.43 -14.29
N ASP A 172 3.66 23.95 -14.69
CA ASP A 172 3.84 25.37 -15.00
C ASP A 172 3.28 25.77 -16.38
N LYS A 173 2.91 24.78 -17.21
CA LYS A 173 2.51 25.00 -18.61
C LYS A 173 1.43 24.00 -19.03
N GLU A 174 0.22 24.49 -19.28
CA GLU A 174 -0.92 23.84 -19.94
C GLU A 174 -1.63 22.68 -19.18
N GLU A 175 -2.94 22.86 -18.95
CA GLU A 175 -3.85 21.90 -18.28
C GLU A 175 -3.89 20.51 -18.95
N THR A 176 -3.66 20.42 -20.25
CA THR A 176 -3.73 19.19 -21.04
C THR A 176 -2.70 18.13 -20.63
N ARG A 177 -1.61 18.53 -19.98
CA ARG A 177 -0.53 17.62 -19.56
C ARG A 177 -0.62 17.13 -18.11
N LEU A 178 -1.53 17.64 -17.32
CA LEU A 178 -1.59 17.29 -15.89
C LEU A 178 -1.94 15.81 -15.68
N PHE A 179 -2.82 15.26 -16.49
CA PHE A 179 -3.17 13.83 -16.41
C PHE A 179 -1.99 12.93 -16.80
N GLU A 180 -1.25 13.28 -17.87
CA GLU A 180 -0.05 12.54 -18.29
C GLU A 180 1.04 12.57 -17.19
N ILE A 181 1.21 13.70 -16.51
CA ILE A 181 2.10 13.78 -15.33
C ILE A 181 1.61 12.86 -14.22
N GLY A 182 0.31 12.81 -13.97
CA GLY A 182 -0.30 11.89 -13.03
C GLY A 182 -0.04 10.42 -13.37
N GLU A 183 -0.15 10.07 -14.66
CA GLU A 183 0.23 8.74 -15.14
C GLU A 183 1.71 8.43 -14.90
N SER A 184 2.60 9.40 -15.11
CA SER A 184 4.01 9.20 -14.82
C SER A 184 4.28 8.97 -13.33
N TYR A 185 3.56 9.69 -12.45
CA TYR A 185 3.64 9.50 -10.98
C TYR A 185 3.14 8.11 -10.58
N PHE A 186 2.01 7.68 -11.15
CA PHE A 186 1.47 6.34 -10.92
C PHE A 186 2.47 5.26 -11.35
N ASN A 187 3.02 5.38 -12.57
CA ASN A 187 4.00 4.45 -13.11
C ASN A 187 5.30 4.43 -12.27
N GLU A 188 5.74 5.57 -11.75
CA GLU A 188 6.91 5.60 -10.87
C GLU A 188 6.67 4.89 -9.53
N LEU A 189 5.49 5.06 -8.91
CA LEU A 189 5.13 4.30 -7.72
C LEU A 189 5.06 2.79 -7.99
N MET A 190 4.56 2.39 -9.17
CA MET A 190 4.57 0.99 -9.64
C MET A 190 5.99 0.45 -9.81
N ASN A 191 6.86 1.21 -10.50
CA ASN A 191 8.25 0.82 -10.73
C ASN A 191 9.04 0.67 -9.44
N ARG A 192 8.71 1.45 -8.42
CA ARG A 192 9.28 1.33 -7.06
C ARG A 192 8.64 0.22 -6.23
N SER A 193 7.67 -0.51 -6.79
CA SER A 193 6.93 -1.59 -6.11
C SER A 193 6.19 -1.15 -4.84
N LEU A 194 5.83 0.14 -4.76
CA LEU A 194 5.02 0.70 -3.67
C LEU A 194 3.53 0.46 -3.88
N ILE A 195 3.12 0.29 -5.13
CA ILE A 195 1.80 -0.21 -5.55
C ILE A 195 1.98 -1.37 -6.53
N GLN A 196 0.99 -2.24 -6.64
CA GLN A 196 1.04 -3.43 -7.48
C GLN A 196 -0.14 -3.45 -8.46
N PRO A 197 0.03 -3.92 -9.70
CA PRO A 197 -1.08 -4.07 -10.62
C PRO A 197 -2.04 -5.13 -10.10
N ALA A 198 -3.34 -4.85 -10.14
CA ALA A 198 -4.39 -5.82 -9.83
C ALA A 198 -5.09 -6.29 -11.11
N GLU A 199 -5.45 -5.36 -11.99
CA GLU A 199 -6.05 -5.67 -13.28
C GLU A 199 -5.27 -4.98 -14.40
N ILE A 200 -5.06 -5.72 -15.49
CA ILE A 200 -4.38 -5.25 -16.70
C ILE A 200 -5.29 -5.53 -17.87
N ASN A 201 -5.52 -4.53 -18.71
CA ASN A 201 -6.34 -4.68 -19.91
C ASN A 201 -5.59 -5.40 -21.06
N GLU A 202 -6.29 -5.64 -22.17
CA GLU A 202 -5.73 -6.31 -23.38
C GLU A 202 -4.55 -5.54 -23.99
N GLU A 203 -4.49 -4.24 -23.79
CA GLU A 203 -3.40 -3.35 -24.26
C GLU A 203 -2.20 -3.32 -23.30
N SER A 204 -2.15 -4.21 -22.31
CA SER A 204 -1.12 -4.26 -21.26
C SER A 204 -1.06 -2.99 -20.37
N THR A 205 -2.13 -2.21 -20.33
CA THR A 205 -2.25 -1.04 -19.44
C THR A 205 -2.87 -1.46 -18.10
N VAL A 206 -2.28 -0.99 -17.02
CA VAL A 206 -2.83 -1.23 -15.66
C VAL A 206 -4.11 -0.42 -15.47
N VAL A 207 -5.21 -1.09 -15.20
CA VAL A 207 -6.55 -0.49 -14.97
C VAL A 207 -6.76 -0.25 -13.48
N THR A 208 -6.41 -1.23 -12.65
CA THR A 208 -6.50 -1.12 -11.19
C THR A 208 -5.19 -1.52 -10.53
N CYS A 209 -4.96 -0.98 -9.35
CA CYS A 209 -3.83 -1.34 -8.52
C CYS A 209 -4.26 -1.66 -7.09
N ARG A 210 -3.38 -2.33 -6.37
CA ARG A 210 -3.50 -2.60 -4.92
C ARG A 210 -2.25 -2.16 -4.18
N ILE A 211 -2.40 -1.95 -2.90
CA ILE A 211 -1.29 -1.65 -2.00
C ILE A 211 -1.05 -2.90 -1.15
N HIS A 212 0.21 -3.31 -1.03
CA HIS A 212 0.53 -4.41 -0.12
C HIS A 212 0.35 -3.95 1.34
N ASP A 213 -0.24 -4.80 2.19
CA ASP A 213 -0.56 -4.50 3.60
C ASP A 213 0.60 -3.82 4.35
N MET A 214 1.82 -4.33 4.20
CA MET A 214 2.99 -3.77 4.88
C MET A 214 3.33 -2.35 4.42
N VAL A 215 3.06 -2.03 3.14
CA VAL A 215 3.21 -0.66 2.62
C VAL A 215 2.08 0.21 3.12
N LEU A 216 0.85 -0.32 3.15
CA LEU A 216 -0.32 0.38 3.69
C LEU A 216 -0.12 0.72 5.18
N ASP A 217 0.33 -0.23 6.00
CA ASP A 217 0.66 -0.01 7.41
C ASP A 217 1.69 1.11 7.60
N LEU A 218 2.73 1.13 6.74
CA LEU A 218 3.74 2.19 6.78
C LEU A 218 3.13 3.55 6.45
N ILE A 219 2.42 3.67 5.32
CA ILE A 219 1.86 4.95 4.90
C ILE A 219 0.74 5.44 5.83
N CYS A 220 -0.03 4.55 6.45
CA CYS A 220 -0.99 4.91 7.50
C CYS A 220 -0.28 5.50 8.73
N SER A 221 0.83 4.88 9.16
CA SER A 221 1.64 5.39 10.28
C SER A 221 2.20 6.78 9.96
N LEU A 222 2.84 6.95 8.81
CA LEU A 222 3.39 8.23 8.35
C LEU A 222 2.30 9.29 8.16
N SER A 223 1.17 8.90 7.58
CA SER A 223 0.02 9.77 7.37
C SER A 223 -0.56 10.28 8.70
N SER A 224 -0.59 9.43 9.71
CA SER A 224 -1.01 9.79 11.08
C SER A 224 -0.02 10.74 11.74
N GLU A 225 1.28 10.48 11.65
CA GLU A 225 2.33 11.32 12.20
C GLU A 225 2.31 12.73 11.58
N GLU A 226 2.07 12.84 10.28
CA GLU A 226 1.99 14.11 9.55
C GLU A 226 0.59 14.78 9.61
N ASN A 227 -0.40 14.17 10.27
CA ASN A 227 -1.81 14.58 10.23
C ASN A 227 -2.33 14.79 8.79
N PHE A 228 -1.91 13.91 7.89
CA PHE A 228 -2.20 14.04 6.47
C PHE A 228 -3.59 13.52 6.10
N ILE A 229 -3.96 12.34 6.59
CA ILE A 229 -5.31 11.75 6.50
C ILE A 229 -5.73 11.28 7.89
N SER A 230 -6.98 11.51 8.22
CA SER A 230 -7.62 10.95 9.43
C SER A 230 -8.53 9.79 9.01
N ILE A 231 -8.22 8.60 9.51
CA ILE A 231 -9.03 7.40 9.29
C ILE A 231 -9.85 7.21 10.56
N LEU A 232 -11.17 7.08 10.43
CA LEU A 232 -12.06 6.80 11.56
C LEU A 232 -12.74 5.46 11.33
N ASP A 233 -12.66 4.62 12.35
CA ASP A 233 -13.43 3.39 12.48
C ASP A 233 -14.46 3.52 13.60
N ASN A 234 -15.22 2.44 13.86
CA ASN A 234 -16.20 2.42 14.95
C ASN A 234 -15.65 2.77 16.33
N ALA A 235 -14.42 2.36 16.63
CA ALA A 235 -13.82 2.57 17.94
C ALA A 235 -13.40 4.03 18.13
N GLN A 236 -12.89 4.64 17.08
CA GLN A 236 -12.38 6.02 17.12
C GLN A 236 -13.48 7.06 17.01
N TRP A 237 -14.62 6.69 16.38
CA TRP A 237 -15.78 7.56 16.24
C TRP A 237 -16.32 8.06 17.58
N HIS A 238 -16.30 7.23 18.59
CA HIS A 238 -16.79 7.52 19.94
C HIS A 238 -15.75 8.16 20.87
N ALA A 239 -14.52 8.40 20.40
CA ALA A 239 -13.48 8.99 21.24
C ALA A 239 -13.83 10.43 21.63
N PRO A 240 -13.98 10.74 22.93
CA PRO A 240 -14.43 12.07 23.39
C PRO A 240 -13.44 13.19 23.10
N ASN A 241 -12.19 12.86 22.75
CA ASN A 241 -11.11 13.82 22.53
C ASN A 241 -10.82 14.13 21.06
N LEU A 242 -11.74 13.83 20.15
CA LEU A 242 -11.55 14.14 18.71
C LEU A 242 -11.71 15.65 18.43
N GLN A 243 -10.77 16.46 18.95
CA GLN A 243 -10.74 17.91 18.70
C GLN A 243 -10.07 18.34 17.40
N THR A 244 -9.64 17.37 16.56
CA THR A 244 -8.87 17.65 15.36
C THR A 244 -9.74 18.15 14.20
N LYS A 245 -9.31 19.24 13.59
CA LYS A 245 -9.86 19.73 12.32
C LYS A 245 -9.28 18.87 11.19
N PHE A 246 -10.12 18.09 10.55
CA PHE A 246 -9.72 17.20 9.46
C PHE A 246 -9.46 17.99 8.17
N ARG A 247 -8.42 17.59 7.44
CA ARG A 247 -8.20 18.02 6.05
C ARG A 247 -8.66 16.95 5.06
N ARG A 248 -8.40 15.68 5.38
CA ARG A 248 -8.82 14.50 4.62
C ARG A 248 -9.34 13.50 5.62
N LEU A 249 -10.54 13.01 5.38
CA LEU A 249 -11.23 12.12 6.28
C LEU A 249 -11.69 10.89 5.53
N SER A 250 -11.33 9.72 6.04
CA SER A 250 -11.79 8.44 5.55
C SER A 250 -12.54 7.68 6.64
N LEU A 251 -13.68 7.14 6.28
CA LEU A 251 -14.54 6.36 7.18
C LEU A 251 -14.51 4.89 6.76
N HIS A 252 -14.02 4.02 7.65
CA HIS A 252 -13.89 2.59 7.40
C HIS A 252 -14.78 1.79 8.36
N ASN A 253 -15.45 0.75 7.85
CA ASN A 253 -16.18 -0.23 8.66
C ASN A 253 -17.15 0.37 9.70
N ILE A 254 -17.84 1.46 9.36
CA ILE A 254 -18.82 2.09 10.24
C ILE A 254 -20.06 1.21 10.32
N LYS A 255 -20.42 0.73 11.53
CA LYS A 255 -21.61 -0.09 11.76
C LYS A 255 -22.88 0.78 11.83
N ALA A 256 -24.02 0.20 11.43
CA ALA A 256 -25.33 0.86 11.46
C ALA A 256 -25.73 1.41 12.85
N GLU A 257 -25.27 0.79 13.92
CA GLU A 257 -25.55 1.23 15.31
C GLU A 257 -24.92 2.59 15.64
N VAL A 258 -23.83 2.96 14.96
CA VAL A 258 -23.11 4.23 15.15
C VAL A 258 -23.80 5.36 14.38
N GLN A 259 -24.61 5.04 13.39
CA GLN A 259 -25.31 5.99 12.53
C GLN A 259 -26.37 6.82 13.26
N ASN A 260 -26.70 6.47 14.52
CA ASN A 260 -27.66 7.22 15.33
C ASN A 260 -27.08 8.50 15.98
N HIS A 261 -25.77 8.75 15.85
CA HIS A 261 -25.13 9.96 16.35
C HIS A 261 -24.88 10.95 15.21
N GLN A 262 -25.49 12.12 15.34
CA GLN A 262 -25.36 13.20 14.36
C GLN A 262 -23.88 13.64 14.25
N PHE A 263 -23.37 13.67 13.04
CA PHE A 263 -22.02 14.14 12.75
C PHE A 263 -21.90 15.64 13.05
N ASP A 264 -20.90 16.02 13.84
CA ASP A 264 -20.60 17.43 14.08
C ASP A 264 -20.12 18.11 12.79
N SER A 265 -21.03 18.82 12.13
CA SER A 265 -20.78 19.50 10.86
C SER A 265 -19.65 20.53 10.93
N THR A 266 -19.33 21.05 12.11
CA THR A 266 -18.25 22.03 12.27
C THR A 266 -16.86 21.41 12.03
N ARG A 267 -16.72 20.10 12.23
CA ARG A 267 -15.46 19.37 12.06
C ARG A 267 -15.09 19.18 10.59
N VAL A 268 -16.08 19.11 9.70
CA VAL A 268 -15.88 18.86 8.27
C VAL A 268 -15.71 20.13 7.43
N ALA A 269 -15.90 21.30 8.02
CA ALA A 269 -15.85 22.57 7.29
C ALA A 269 -14.55 22.79 6.50
N LYS A 270 -13.40 22.24 6.96
CA LYS A 270 -12.10 22.36 6.30
C LYS A 270 -11.67 21.10 5.54
N VAL A 271 -12.52 20.10 5.47
CA VAL A 271 -12.23 18.84 4.77
C VAL A 271 -12.16 19.09 3.26
N ARG A 272 -11.09 18.61 2.65
CA ARG A 272 -10.85 18.63 1.20
C ARG A 272 -11.22 17.31 0.54
N THR A 273 -10.91 16.19 1.19
CA THR A 273 -11.31 14.86 0.76
C THR A 273 -12.16 14.21 1.85
N PHE A 274 -13.33 13.74 1.47
CA PHE A 274 -14.19 12.93 2.31
C PHE A 274 -14.50 11.61 1.60
N ALA A 275 -14.09 10.49 2.20
CA ALA A 275 -14.27 9.17 1.64
C ALA A 275 -14.96 8.24 2.64
N VAL A 276 -15.86 7.39 2.15
CA VAL A 276 -16.62 6.43 2.94
C VAL A 276 -16.52 5.05 2.29
N PHE A 277 -15.88 4.11 2.98
CA PHE A 277 -15.71 2.72 2.54
C PHE A 277 -16.51 1.77 3.43
N SER A 278 -17.80 2.05 3.57
CA SER A 278 -18.71 1.25 4.37
C SER A 278 -20.10 1.33 3.79
N PRO A 279 -20.93 0.29 3.90
CA PRO A 279 -22.33 0.38 3.52
C PRO A 279 -23.04 1.34 4.48
N VAL A 280 -23.21 2.58 4.05
CA VAL A 280 -23.87 3.63 4.84
C VAL A 280 -25.19 4.04 4.23
N THR A 281 -26.17 4.33 5.12
CA THR A 281 -27.38 5.05 4.72
C THR A 281 -27.08 6.55 4.66
N CYS A 282 -27.61 7.26 3.67
CA CYS A 282 -27.32 8.69 3.45
C CYS A 282 -27.73 9.59 4.62
N ASP A 283 -28.58 9.13 5.52
CA ASP A 283 -29.26 9.94 6.55
C ASP A 283 -28.33 10.48 7.66
N TRP A 284 -27.18 9.87 7.87
CA TRP A 284 -26.22 10.30 8.88
C TRP A 284 -24.99 11.04 8.33
N LEU A 285 -24.83 11.07 7.01
CA LEU A 285 -23.75 11.83 6.38
C LEU A 285 -23.90 13.32 6.64
N PRO A 286 -22.78 14.06 6.82
CA PRO A 286 -22.85 15.51 6.95
C PRO A 286 -23.48 16.12 5.70
N SER A 287 -24.30 17.15 5.88
CA SER A 287 -24.81 17.91 4.74
C SER A 287 -23.65 18.42 3.88
N LEU A 288 -23.74 18.32 2.56
CA LEU A 288 -22.73 18.86 1.64
C LEU A 288 -22.48 20.36 1.87
N SER A 289 -23.47 21.12 2.35
CA SER A 289 -23.33 22.51 2.71
C SER A 289 -22.38 22.77 3.89
N SER A 290 -22.04 21.74 4.66
CA SER A 290 -21.09 21.82 5.78
C SER A 290 -19.63 21.80 5.32
N PHE A 291 -19.37 21.42 4.07
CA PHE A 291 -18.02 21.36 3.51
C PHE A 291 -17.71 22.63 2.71
N HIS A 292 -16.84 23.49 3.23
CA HIS A 292 -16.48 24.74 2.54
C HIS A 292 -15.32 24.59 1.55
N PHE A 293 -14.54 23.49 1.63
CA PHE A 293 -13.32 23.29 0.85
C PHE A 293 -13.25 21.93 0.17
N LEU A 294 -14.37 21.22 0.05
CA LEU A 294 -14.40 19.87 -0.51
C LEU A 294 -13.91 19.86 -1.97
N ARG A 295 -13.01 18.95 -2.27
CA ARG A 295 -12.42 18.72 -3.59
C ARG A 295 -12.71 17.32 -4.10
N VAL A 296 -12.72 16.34 -3.19
CA VAL A 296 -12.99 14.94 -3.49
C VAL A 296 -14.06 14.43 -2.55
N LEU A 297 -15.11 13.88 -3.12
CA LEU A 297 -16.16 13.13 -2.43
C LEU A 297 -16.20 11.73 -3.00
N ASP A 298 -16.06 10.74 -2.13
CA ASP A 298 -16.12 9.33 -2.47
C ASP A 298 -17.06 8.62 -1.49
N LEU A 299 -18.10 8.02 -2.00
CA LEU A 299 -19.14 7.35 -1.20
C LEU A 299 -19.13 5.82 -1.38
N GLY A 300 -18.04 5.25 -1.88
CA GLY A 300 -17.83 3.82 -2.08
C GLY A 300 -18.33 3.26 -3.39
#